data_77a7ce6068ba8c060069623910947e59
#
_entry.id   77a7ce6068ba8c060069623910947e59
#
_cell.length_a   1.000
_cell.length_b   1.000
_cell.length_c   1.000
_cell.angle_alpha   90.00
_cell.angle_beta   90.00
_cell.angle_gamma   90.00
#
_symmetry.space_group_name_H-M   'P 1'
#
loop_
_entity.id
_entity.type
_entity.pdbx_description
1 polymer ?
#
loop_
_entity_poly.entity_id
_entity_poly.type
_entity_poly.pdbx_seq_one_letter_code
_entity_poly.pdbx_strand_id
1 'polypeptide(L)'
;RDTGHSDHDHADFVATMDQYLQQLPNDPNAASDFLLNKYDGKTVNPDDAINLVGYRPAVADGLPGGYTLASTSVLKMPCCTCVKAVCKRQDGSTLILFEHDDEKTEWFGDRPSNMAICGDKECSLVRLESSIAATWKQGSRSLTAVGVRDVDEVSKT
;
A
#
# COMPACT_ATOMS: atom_id res chain seq x y z
N ARG A 1 24.94 5.29 -15.73
CA ARG A 1 23.99 5.73 -16.53
C ARG A 1 22.61 5.49 -16.05
N ASP A 2 22.15 4.33 -16.11
CA ASP A 2 20.85 3.99 -15.56
C ASP A 2 20.79 4.16 -14.07
N THR A 3 21.92 4.03 -13.41
CA THR A 3 22.02 4.19 -11.96
C THR A 3 21.51 5.55 -11.50
N GLY A 4 21.99 6.63 -12.14
CA GLY A 4 21.55 7.97 -11.77
C GLY A 4 20.07 8.19 -12.02
N HIS A 5 19.56 7.62 -13.12
CA HIS A 5 18.14 7.71 -13.43
C HIS A 5 17.29 6.99 -12.39
N SER A 6 17.72 5.78 -11.99
CA SER A 6 16.99 5.00 -10.98
C SER A 6 16.97 5.71 -9.63
N ASP A 7 18.08 6.32 -9.23
CA ASP A 7 18.14 7.05 -7.97
C ASP A 7 17.19 8.23 -7.98
N HIS A 8 17.10 8.92 -9.11
CA HIS A 8 16.21 10.06 -9.26
C HIS A 8 14.74 9.62 -9.16
N ASP A 9 14.40 8.52 -9.83
CA ASP A 9 13.03 7.98 -9.81
C ASP A 9 12.65 7.53 -8.40
N HIS A 10 13.59 6.92 -7.68
CA HIS A 10 13.35 6.48 -6.31
C HIS A 10 13.10 7.66 -5.38
N ALA A 11 13.92 8.72 -5.50
CA ALA A 11 13.74 9.92 -4.67
C ALA A 11 12.39 10.58 -4.94
N ASP A 12 11.98 10.64 -6.20
CA ASP A 12 10.67 11.19 -6.57
C ASP A 12 9.53 10.35 -5.99
N PHE A 13 9.68 9.03 -6.02
CA PHE A 13 8.68 8.12 -5.45
C PHE A 13 8.53 8.35 -3.94
N VAL A 14 9.65 8.43 -3.21
CA VAL A 14 9.60 8.65 -1.76
C VAL A 14 8.93 9.98 -1.44
N ALA A 15 9.28 11.04 -2.19
CA ALA A 15 8.66 12.37 -1.99
C ALA A 15 7.15 12.32 -2.27
N THR A 16 6.76 11.58 -3.30
CA THR A 16 5.34 11.43 -3.63
C THR A 16 4.59 10.69 -2.53
N MET A 17 5.19 9.64 -1.99
CA MET A 17 4.56 8.88 -0.89
C MET A 17 4.45 9.74 0.36
N ASP A 18 5.46 10.56 0.66
CA ASP A 18 5.38 11.48 1.81
C ASP A 18 4.20 12.45 1.66
N GLN A 19 4.02 12.98 0.48
CA GLN A 19 2.89 13.90 0.23
C GLN A 19 1.55 13.18 0.37
N TYR A 20 1.47 11.95 -0.15
CA TYR A 20 0.28 11.13 0.00
C TYR A 20 -0.04 10.88 1.47
N LEU A 21 0.98 10.53 2.25
CA LEU A 21 0.81 10.23 3.68
C LEU A 21 0.36 11.45 4.47
N GLN A 22 0.79 12.64 4.08
CA GLN A 22 0.35 13.88 4.73
C GLN A 22 -1.11 14.18 4.45
N GLN A 23 -1.60 13.88 3.26
CA GLN A 23 -2.99 14.14 2.88
C GLN A 23 -3.95 13.10 3.45
N LEU A 24 -3.50 11.87 3.58
CA LEU A 24 -4.36 10.72 3.86
C LEU A 24 -5.23 10.89 5.11
N PRO A 25 -4.70 11.32 6.26
CA PRO A 25 -5.53 11.44 7.47
C PRO A 25 -6.62 12.50 7.37
N ASN A 26 -6.36 13.56 6.62
CA ASN A 26 -7.27 14.69 6.54
C ASN A 26 -8.29 14.55 5.41
N ASP A 27 -7.87 13.99 4.28
CA ASP A 27 -8.73 13.86 3.11
C ASP A 27 -8.32 12.62 2.32
N PRO A 28 -8.82 11.44 2.71
CA PRO A 28 -8.46 10.20 2.01
C PRO A 28 -8.81 10.20 0.54
N ASN A 29 -9.91 10.87 0.15
CA ASN A 29 -10.32 10.91 -1.24
C ASN A 29 -9.34 11.73 -2.08
N ALA A 30 -8.93 12.90 -1.58
CA ALA A 30 -7.94 13.72 -2.29
C ALA A 30 -6.60 13.02 -2.36
N ALA A 31 -6.20 12.32 -1.30
CA ALA A 31 -4.96 11.56 -1.30
C ALA A 31 -5.01 10.45 -2.36
N SER A 32 -6.14 9.75 -2.45
CA SER A 32 -6.31 8.70 -3.46
C SER A 32 -6.20 9.28 -4.87
N ASP A 33 -6.89 10.39 -5.13
CA ASP A 33 -6.85 11.04 -6.44
C ASP A 33 -5.43 11.48 -6.80
N PHE A 34 -4.69 11.98 -5.82
CA PHE A 34 -3.31 12.41 -6.04
C PHE A 34 -2.45 11.24 -6.55
N LEU A 35 -2.54 10.07 -5.92
CA LEU A 35 -1.79 8.91 -6.36
C LEU A 35 -2.26 8.41 -7.72
N LEU A 36 -3.57 8.37 -7.95
CA LEU A 36 -4.11 7.92 -9.23
C LEU A 36 -3.61 8.79 -10.38
N ASN A 37 -3.58 10.10 -10.16
CA ASN A 37 -3.09 11.02 -11.19
C ASN A 37 -1.59 10.88 -11.42
N LYS A 38 -0.83 10.69 -10.34
CA LYS A 38 0.63 10.61 -10.43
C LYS A 38 1.08 9.34 -11.16
N TYR A 39 0.40 8.21 -10.93
CA TYR A 39 0.84 6.92 -11.42
C TYR A 39 -0.12 6.27 -12.42
N ASP A 40 -0.87 7.11 -13.13
CA ASP A 40 -1.76 6.65 -14.19
C ASP A 40 -2.67 5.51 -13.72
N GLY A 41 -3.32 5.75 -12.59
CA GLY A 41 -4.13 4.74 -11.94
C GLY A 41 -5.49 4.59 -12.58
N LYS A 42 -6.02 3.36 -12.52
CA LYS A 42 -7.37 3.04 -12.97
C LYS A 42 -8.13 2.37 -11.85
N THR A 43 -9.31 2.88 -11.56
CA THR A 43 -10.20 2.25 -10.59
C THR A 43 -10.95 1.13 -11.29
N VAL A 44 -10.84 -0.08 -10.73
CA VAL A 44 -11.45 -1.29 -11.31
C VAL A 44 -12.01 -2.12 -10.15
N ASN A 45 -12.80 -3.13 -10.47
CA ASN A 45 -13.15 -4.11 -9.43
C ASN A 45 -12.01 -5.13 -9.31
N PRO A 46 -11.94 -5.88 -8.19
CA PRO A 46 -10.82 -6.79 -7.96
C PRO A 46 -10.65 -7.86 -9.04
N ASP A 47 -11.74 -8.35 -9.60
CA ASP A 47 -11.66 -9.38 -10.62
C ASP A 47 -11.05 -8.84 -11.92
N ASP A 48 -11.36 -7.60 -12.28
CA ASP A 48 -10.81 -6.97 -13.48
C ASP A 48 -9.33 -6.66 -13.31
N ALA A 49 -8.88 -6.43 -12.07
CA ALA A 49 -7.47 -6.15 -11.81
C ALA A 49 -6.59 -7.31 -12.26
N ILE A 50 -7.08 -8.55 -12.22
CA ILE A 50 -6.32 -9.71 -12.67
C ILE A 50 -5.77 -9.51 -14.09
N ASN A 51 -6.60 -8.99 -14.97
CA ASN A 51 -6.22 -8.80 -16.38
C ASN A 51 -5.14 -7.73 -16.54
N LEU A 52 -5.10 -6.78 -15.62
CA LEU A 52 -4.15 -5.65 -15.72
C LEU A 52 -2.81 -5.96 -15.08
N VAL A 53 -2.78 -6.75 -14.00
CA VAL A 53 -1.55 -7.02 -13.27
C VAL A 53 -0.99 -8.41 -13.54
N GLY A 54 -1.76 -9.32 -14.10
CA GLY A 54 -1.29 -10.65 -14.46
C GLY A 54 -1.31 -11.67 -13.33
N TYR A 55 -1.90 -11.34 -12.19
CA TYR A 55 -2.03 -12.25 -11.05
C TYR A 55 -3.32 -11.92 -10.30
N ARG A 56 -3.77 -12.87 -9.47
CA ARG A 56 -4.98 -12.64 -8.67
C ARG A 56 -4.60 -11.84 -7.42
N PRO A 57 -5.09 -10.60 -7.28
CA PRO A 57 -4.78 -9.82 -6.07
C PRO A 57 -5.38 -10.47 -4.82
N ALA A 58 -4.69 -10.30 -3.70
CA ALA A 58 -5.17 -10.84 -2.43
C ALA A 58 -6.55 -10.29 -2.08
N VAL A 59 -6.81 -9.03 -2.40
CA VAL A 59 -8.09 -8.37 -2.11
C VAL A 59 -9.25 -9.04 -2.86
N ALA A 60 -8.99 -9.71 -3.97
CA ALA A 60 -10.03 -10.41 -4.73
C ALA A 60 -10.59 -11.61 -3.97
N ASP A 61 -9.85 -12.13 -3.00
CA ASP A 61 -10.32 -13.23 -2.16
C ASP A 61 -11.13 -12.75 -0.96
N GLY A 62 -11.33 -11.43 -0.82
CA GLY A 62 -12.10 -10.85 0.24
C GLY A 62 -11.22 -10.20 1.31
N LEU A 63 -11.88 -9.55 2.26
CA LEU A 63 -11.22 -8.86 3.35
C LEU A 63 -11.56 -9.56 4.67
N PRO A 64 -10.71 -9.39 5.70
CA PRO A 64 -11.04 -9.89 7.04
C PRO A 64 -12.37 -9.31 7.53
N GLY A 65 -13.00 -9.99 8.48
CA GLY A 65 -14.24 -9.51 9.06
C GLY A 65 -14.07 -8.13 9.66
N GLY A 66 -15.07 -7.28 9.48
CA GLY A 66 -15.04 -5.92 9.99
C GLY A 66 -14.53 -4.88 9.00
N TYR A 67 -14.10 -5.30 7.82
CA TYR A 67 -13.65 -4.39 6.77
C TYR A 67 -14.55 -4.47 5.56
N THR A 68 -14.73 -3.32 4.89
CA THR A 68 -15.48 -3.21 3.65
C THR A 68 -14.57 -2.61 2.58
N LEU A 69 -14.57 -3.22 1.40
CA LEU A 69 -13.77 -2.71 0.29
C LEU A 69 -14.49 -1.50 -0.31
N ALA A 70 -13.84 -0.34 -0.28
CA ALA A 70 -14.40 0.88 -0.85
C ALA A 70 -14.02 1.05 -2.32
N SER A 71 -12.77 0.75 -2.67
CA SER A 71 -12.32 0.83 -4.06
C SER A 71 -11.06 0.01 -4.27
N THR A 72 -10.82 -0.36 -5.52
CA THR A 72 -9.60 -1.03 -5.94
C THR A 72 -9.08 -0.30 -7.16
N SER A 73 -7.78 -0.07 -7.21
CA SER A 73 -7.14 0.63 -8.32
C SER A 73 -5.86 -0.08 -8.71
N VAL A 74 -5.48 0.07 -9.96
CA VAL A 74 -4.21 -0.43 -10.49
C VAL A 74 -3.34 0.79 -10.79
N LEU A 75 -2.12 0.82 -10.26
CA LEU A 75 -1.19 1.95 -10.38
C LEU A 75 0.09 1.50 -11.05
N LYS A 76 0.60 2.35 -11.94
CA LYS A 76 1.91 2.11 -12.58
C LYS A 76 2.99 2.82 -11.76
N MET A 77 3.43 2.18 -10.70
CA MET A 77 4.45 2.73 -9.81
C MET A 77 5.85 2.35 -10.29
N PRO A 78 6.89 3.05 -9.81
CA PRO A 78 8.25 2.78 -10.30
C PRO A 78 8.70 1.34 -10.12
N CYS A 79 8.26 0.69 -9.04
CA CYS A 79 8.64 -0.69 -8.77
C CYS A 79 7.94 -1.67 -9.73
N CYS A 80 6.67 -1.43 -10.03
CA CYS A 80 5.85 -2.42 -10.71
C CYS A 80 4.44 -1.87 -10.91
N THR A 81 3.60 -2.64 -11.57
CA THR A 81 2.17 -2.36 -11.61
C THR A 81 1.56 -2.91 -10.33
N CYS A 82 1.05 -2.03 -9.49
CA CYS A 82 0.58 -2.35 -8.15
C CYS A 82 -0.93 -2.32 -8.07
N VAL A 83 -1.48 -3.08 -7.13
CA VAL A 83 -2.90 -3.02 -6.79
C VAL A 83 -3.04 -2.25 -5.48
N LYS A 84 -3.91 -1.24 -5.47
CA LYS A 84 -4.21 -0.45 -4.28
C LYS A 84 -5.66 -0.67 -3.90
N ALA A 85 -5.91 -1.06 -2.66
CA ALA A 85 -7.26 -1.25 -2.14
C ALA A 85 -7.52 -0.27 -1.02
N VAL A 86 -8.64 0.45 -1.12
CA VAL A 86 -9.10 1.33 -0.04
C VAL A 86 -10.13 0.55 0.75
N CYS A 87 -9.85 0.33 2.02
CA CYS A 87 -10.70 -0.45 2.90
C CYS A 87 -11.26 0.45 3.99
N LYS A 88 -12.51 0.20 4.37
CA LYS A 88 -13.17 0.93 5.45
C LYS A 88 -13.39 0.01 6.63
N ARG A 89 -13.04 0.50 7.82
CA ARG A 89 -13.36 -0.18 9.07
C ARG A 89 -14.81 0.08 9.44
N GLN A 90 -15.30 -0.60 10.47
CA GLN A 90 -16.67 -0.42 10.94
C GLN A 90 -16.93 1.01 11.42
N ASP A 91 -15.91 1.69 11.95
CA ASP A 91 -16.06 3.07 12.41
C ASP A 91 -15.92 4.11 11.28
N GLY A 92 -15.76 3.64 10.03
CA GLY A 92 -15.65 4.53 8.88
C GLY A 92 -14.25 5.00 8.56
N SER A 93 -13.27 4.70 9.40
CA SER A 93 -11.89 5.08 9.11
C SER A 93 -11.30 4.18 8.02
N THR A 94 -10.17 4.61 7.48
CA THR A 94 -9.60 4.04 6.27
C THR A 94 -8.32 3.26 6.54
N LEU A 95 -8.21 2.10 5.90
CA LEU A 95 -6.98 1.31 5.81
C LEU A 95 -6.66 1.11 4.34
N ILE A 96 -5.42 1.38 3.95
CA ILE A 96 -5.00 1.24 2.56
C ILE A 96 -4.08 0.04 2.44
N LEU A 97 -4.32 -0.80 1.45
CA LEU A 97 -3.47 -1.96 1.15
C LEU A 97 -2.89 -1.79 -0.25
N PHE A 98 -1.58 -1.99 -0.35
CA PHE A 98 -0.89 -2.07 -1.65
C PHE A 98 -0.34 -3.48 -1.81
N GLU A 99 -0.60 -4.09 -2.96
CA GLU A 99 0.04 -5.36 -3.31
C GLU A 99 1.01 -5.08 -4.45
N HIS A 100 2.26 -5.49 -4.28
CA HIS A 100 3.33 -5.15 -5.21
C HIS A 100 4.38 -6.26 -5.25
N ASP A 101 5.31 -6.15 -6.19
CA ASP A 101 6.41 -7.10 -6.28
C ASP A 101 7.31 -7.00 -5.05
N ASP A 102 8.00 -8.09 -4.76
CA ASP A 102 8.93 -8.16 -3.64
C ASP A 102 10.26 -7.56 -4.11
N GLU A 103 10.42 -6.27 -3.90
CA GLU A 103 11.67 -5.59 -4.19
C GLU A 103 12.13 -4.81 -2.96
N LYS A 104 13.35 -4.28 -3.02
CA LYS A 104 13.96 -3.60 -1.89
C LYS A 104 13.71 -2.09 -1.91
N THR A 105 12.65 -1.66 -2.57
CA THR A 105 12.31 -0.25 -2.62
C THR A 105 11.84 0.23 -1.25
N GLU A 106 12.42 1.32 -0.80
CA GLU A 106 12.04 1.92 0.48
C GLU A 106 10.91 2.89 0.25
N TRP A 107 9.72 2.48 0.61
CA TRP A 107 8.52 3.27 0.37
C TRP A 107 8.41 4.49 1.27
N PHE A 108 9.06 4.45 2.43
CA PHE A 108 8.86 5.44 3.47
C PHE A 108 10.11 6.24 3.79
N GLY A 109 11.07 6.23 2.88
CA GLY A 109 12.27 7.04 2.99
C GLY A 109 13.16 6.61 4.14
N ASP A 110 13.65 7.59 4.89
CA ASP A 110 14.60 7.36 5.98
C ASP A 110 13.93 6.97 7.30
N ARG A 111 12.62 6.80 7.32
CA ARG A 111 11.93 6.42 8.56
C ARG A 111 12.46 5.08 9.05
N PRO A 112 12.78 4.98 10.35
CA PRO A 112 13.22 3.70 10.90
C PRO A 112 12.17 2.62 10.77
N SER A 113 12.60 1.40 10.50
CA SER A 113 11.71 0.25 10.45
C SER A 113 12.11 -0.77 11.49
N ASN A 114 11.13 -1.49 12.00
CA ASN A 114 11.34 -2.56 12.98
C ASN A 114 10.66 -3.82 12.50
N MET A 115 11.34 -4.96 12.68
CA MET A 115 10.73 -6.25 12.37
C MET A 115 9.90 -6.72 13.56
N ALA A 116 8.76 -7.31 13.28
CA ALA A 116 7.86 -7.82 14.31
C ALA A 116 7.14 -9.06 13.79
N ILE A 117 6.68 -9.88 14.72
CA ILE A 117 5.81 -11.01 14.40
C ILE A 117 4.38 -10.56 14.61
N CYS A 118 3.60 -10.56 13.53
CA CYS A 118 2.22 -10.11 13.53
C CYS A 118 1.35 -11.34 13.24
N GLY A 119 0.91 -12.00 14.29
CA GLY A 119 0.24 -13.28 14.14
C GLY A 119 1.23 -14.34 13.66
N ASP A 120 0.98 -14.88 12.48
CA ASP A 120 1.84 -15.90 11.88
C ASP A 120 2.76 -15.33 10.79
N LYS A 121 2.81 -14.01 10.64
CA LYS A 121 3.62 -13.38 9.60
C LYS A 121 4.70 -12.46 10.19
N GLU A 122 5.80 -12.35 9.47
CA GLU A 122 6.90 -11.45 9.84
C GLU A 122 6.69 -10.13 9.08
N CYS A 123 6.64 -9.04 9.82
CA CYS A 123 6.29 -7.73 9.27
C CYS A 123 7.41 -6.72 9.50
N SER A 124 7.61 -5.83 8.54
CA SER A 124 8.42 -4.65 8.71
C SER A 124 7.47 -3.50 9.07
N LEU A 125 7.69 -2.85 10.20
CA LEU A 125 6.82 -1.79 10.71
C LEU A 125 7.52 -0.45 10.63
N VAL A 126 6.81 0.56 10.15
CA VAL A 126 7.30 1.93 10.08
C VAL A 126 6.28 2.82 10.77
N ARG A 127 6.74 3.64 11.72
CA ARG A 127 5.85 4.57 12.41
C ARG A 127 5.62 5.81 11.55
N LEU A 128 4.36 6.14 11.33
CA LEU A 128 3.95 7.37 10.67
C LEU A 128 3.48 8.35 11.74
N GLU A 129 3.03 9.54 11.35
CA GLU A 129 2.64 10.55 12.33
C GLU A 129 1.49 10.09 13.22
N SER A 130 0.46 9.49 12.65
CA SER A 130 -0.74 9.12 13.40
C SER A 130 -1.10 7.65 13.24
N SER A 131 -0.24 6.86 12.60
CA SER A 131 -0.54 5.46 12.34
C SER A 131 0.75 4.70 12.07
N ILE A 132 0.62 3.46 11.62
CA ILE A 132 1.74 2.59 11.30
C ILE A 132 1.58 2.11 9.86
N ALA A 133 2.71 1.96 9.17
CA ALA A 133 2.75 1.24 7.90
C ALA A 133 3.40 -0.11 8.15
N ALA A 134 2.86 -1.15 7.56
CA ALA A 134 3.39 -2.51 7.73
C ALA A 134 3.55 -3.18 6.38
N THR A 135 4.67 -3.86 6.19
CA THR A 135 4.93 -4.62 4.96
C THR A 135 5.26 -6.06 5.32
N TRP A 136 4.65 -7.00 4.60
CA TRP A 136 4.94 -8.43 4.78
C TRP A 136 4.85 -9.14 3.44
N LYS A 137 5.43 -10.33 3.38
CA LYS A 137 5.38 -11.13 2.18
C LYS A 137 4.11 -11.97 2.12
N GLN A 138 3.54 -12.04 0.94
CA GLN A 138 2.37 -12.85 0.67
C GLN A 138 2.67 -13.67 -0.59
N GLY A 139 3.14 -14.90 -0.39
CA GLY A 139 3.62 -15.70 -1.50
C GLY A 139 4.85 -15.07 -2.14
N SER A 140 4.78 -14.81 -3.44
CA SER A 140 5.89 -14.20 -4.19
C SER A 140 5.78 -12.67 -4.25
N ARG A 141 4.81 -12.09 -3.58
CA ARG A 141 4.60 -10.64 -3.59
C ARG A 141 4.66 -10.10 -2.18
N SER A 142 4.60 -8.77 -2.08
CA SER A 142 4.56 -8.08 -0.80
C SER A 142 3.27 -7.29 -0.69
N LEU A 143 2.79 -7.18 0.54
CA LEU A 143 1.65 -6.32 0.88
C LEU A 143 2.15 -5.22 1.81
N THR A 144 1.77 -3.99 1.51
CA THR A 144 2.06 -2.83 2.35
C THR A 144 0.74 -2.23 2.79
N ALA A 145 0.52 -2.17 4.11
CA ALA A 145 -0.68 -1.58 4.69
C ALA A 145 -0.34 -0.21 5.25
N VAL A 146 -1.14 0.79 4.94
CA VAL A 146 -0.96 2.16 5.42
C VAL A 146 -2.18 2.56 6.23
N GLY A 147 -1.97 3.18 7.37
CA GLY A 147 -3.06 3.55 8.27
C GLY A 147 -3.38 2.49 9.29
N VAL A 148 -2.43 1.60 9.57
CA VAL A 148 -2.58 0.54 10.57
C VAL A 148 -2.60 1.16 11.96
N ARG A 149 -3.51 0.70 12.82
CA ARG A 149 -3.63 1.22 14.18
C ARG A 149 -2.64 0.59 15.15
N ASP A 150 -2.47 -0.72 15.03
CA ASP A 150 -1.57 -1.47 15.91
C ASP A 150 -1.16 -2.78 15.27
N VAL A 151 -0.29 -3.51 15.94
CA VAL A 151 0.24 -4.78 15.45
C VAL A 151 -0.86 -5.83 15.33
N ASP A 152 -1.84 -5.81 16.23
CA ASP A 152 -2.95 -6.77 16.18
C ASP A 152 -3.74 -6.64 14.89
N GLU A 153 -3.89 -5.43 14.38
CA GLU A 153 -4.60 -5.22 13.12
C GLU A 153 -3.87 -5.89 11.97
N VAL A 154 -2.54 -5.85 11.96
CA VAL A 154 -1.75 -6.52 10.91
C VAL A 154 -1.97 -8.03 10.99
N SER A 155 -2.08 -8.58 12.19
CA SER A 155 -2.30 -10.01 12.39
C SER A 155 -3.59 -10.48 11.73
N LYS A 156 -4.60 -9.62 11.69
CA LYS A 156 -5.91 -9.94 11.13
C LYS A 156 -5.98 -9.75 9.61
N THR A 157 -5.04 -9.01 9.05
CA THR A 157 -5.01 -8.71 7.64
C THR A 157 -4.19 -9.75 6.88
#